data_9b9b16a174e2690f46417db5d7ebd0bb
#
_entry.id   9b9b16a174e2690f46417db5d7ebd0bb
#
_cell.length_a   1.000
_cell.length_b   1.000
_cell.length_c   1.000
_cell.angle_alpha   90.00
_cell.angle_beta   90.00
_cell.angle_gamma   90.00
#
_symmetry.space_group_name_H-M   'P 1'
#
loop_
_entity.id
_entity.type
_entity.pdbx_description
1 polymer ?
#
loop_
_entity_poly.entity_id
_entity_poly.type
_entity_poly.pdbx_seq_one_letter_code
_entity_poly.pdbx_strand_id
1 'polypeptide(L)'
;MRYLVRARVKPGREADLLDAIERGTLGRGSVAEGEYLRNMQEARLCNDNHNDQNGSQTARWVEVCYCPTPLQEERPYWEQYLDLTRVQDAHDRRKCRDENGTESWACGDCNCTKRLEEKLKASGAPFLDELRNQARATELRKRQPDWSEIDLKKKA
;
A
#
# COMPACT_ATOMS: atom_id res chain seq x y z
N MET A 1 18.38 0.26 -2.79
CA MET A 1 18.02 -0.13 -1.40
C MET A 1 16.64 -0.76 -1.34
N ARG A 2 16.40 -1.59 -0.36
CA ARG A 2 15.09 -2.18 -0.10
C ARG A 2 14.49 -1.59 1.16
N TYR A 3 13.24 -1.22 1.09
CA TYR A 3 12.52 -0.57 2.19
C TYR A 3 11.29 -1.39 2.57
N LEU A 4 11.02 -1.46 3.86
CA LEU A 4 9.74 -1.92 4.37
C LEU A 4 8.82 -0.71 4.47
N VAL A 5 7.76 -0.72 3.69
CA VAL A 5 6.79 0.37 3.61
C VAL A 5 5.54 -0.02 4.37
N ARG A 6 5.03 0.90 5.18
CA ARG A 6 3.73 0.79 5.84
C ARG A 6 2.84 1.94 5.36
N ALA A 7 1.63 1.60 4.98
CA ALA A 7 0.72 2.59 4.42
C ALA A 7 -0.73 2.28 4.77
N ARG A 8 -1.54 3.32 4.80
CA ARG A 8 -3.00 3.24 4.93
C ARG A 8 -3.65 3.89 3.73
N VAL A 9 -4.75 3.32 3.28
CA VAL A 9 -5.53 3.96 2.22
C VAL A 9 -6.13 5.26 2.77
N LYS A 10 -5.98 6.33 2.01
CA LYS A 10 -6.62 7.60 2.36
C LYS A 10 -8.13 7.42 2.41
N PRO A 11 -8.82 8.00 3.41
CA PRO A 11 -10.27 7.87 3.52
C PRO A 11 -10.97 8.27 2.22
N GLY A 12 -11.84 7.40 1.73
CA GLY A 12 -12.59 7.65 0.50
C GLY A 12 -11.85 7.33 -0.80
N ARG A 13 -10.60 6.87 -0.74
CA ARG A 13 -9.80 6.55 -1.93
C ARG A 13 -9.73 5.06 -2.25
N GLU A 14 -10.43 4.22 -1.52
CA GLU A 14 -10.37 2.76 -1.68
C GLU A 14 -10.78 2.30 -3.09
N ALA A 15 -11.90 2.81 -3.57
CA ALA A 15 -12.41 2.47 -4.90
C ALA A 15 -11.49 2.98 -6.01
N ASP A 16 -10.95 4.18 -5.85
CA ASP A 16 -10.03 4.78 -6.83
C ASP A 16 -8.71 4.01 -6.91
N LEU A 17 -8.16 3.60 -5.76
CA LEU A 17 -6.96 2.78 -5.71
C LEU A 17 -7.20 1.43 -6.39
N LEU A 18 -8.30 0.76 -6.06
CA LEU A 18 -8.64 -0.53 -6.68
C LEU A 18 -8.79 -0.39 -8.19
N ASP A 19 -9.45 0.65 -8.66
CA ASP A 19 -9.61 0.93 -10.08
C ASP A 19 -8.26 1.14 -10.77
N ALA A 20 -7.36 1.92 -10.16
CA ALA A 20 -6.02 2.14 -10.69
C ALA A 20 -5.22 0.83 -10.78
N ILE A 21 -5.36 -0.06 -9.80
CA ILE A 21 -4.72 -1.37 -9.80
C ILE A 21 -5.29 -2.25 -10.92
N GLU A 22 -6.60 -2.36 -11.01
CA GLU A 22 -7.28 -3.22 -11.99
C GLU A 22 -7.07 -2.76 -13.42
N ARG A 23 -7.03 -1.44 -13.66
CA ARG A 23 -6.73 -0.86 -14.97
C ARG A 23 -5.25 -0.84 -15.32
N GLY A 24 -4.37 -1.16 -14.37
CA GLY A 24 -2.93 -1.10 -14.58
C GLY A 24 -2.40 0.31 -14.75
N THR A 25 -3.07 1.32 -14.19
CA THR A 25 -2.66 2.73 -14.29
C THR A 25 -1.89 3.24 -13.09
N LEU A 26 -1.84 2.46 -12.00
CA LEU A 26 -1.09 2.84 -10.81
C LEU A 26 0.40 3.00 -11.13
N GLY A 27 0.96 4.15 -10.81
CA GLY A 27 2.36 4.45 -11.06
C GLY A 27 2.69 4.78 -12.52
N ARG A 28 1.70 5.00 -13.37
CA ARG A 28 1.93 5.35 -14.78
C ARG A 28 2.71 6.65 -14.87
N GLY A 29 3.79 6.64 -15.65
CA GLY A 29 4.72 7.75 -15.79
C GLY A 29 5.90 7.72 -14.84
N SER A 30 5.87 6.86 -13.82
CA SER A 30 7.00 6.64 -12.92
C SER A 30 8.09 5.82 -13.61
N VAL A 31 9.35 6.04 -13.24
CA VAL A 31 10.47 5.18 -13.68
C VAL A 31 10.32 3.74 -13.18
N ALA A 32 9.58 3.55 -12.08
CA ALA A 32 9.29 2.25 -11.50
C ALA A 32 7.94 1.68 -11.95
N GLU A 33 7.37 2.17 -13.05
CA GLU A 33 6.10 1.70 -13.59
C GLU A 33 6.10 0.16 -13.73
N GLY A 34 5.08 -0.49 -13.24
CA GLY A 34 5.00 -1.94 -13.16
C GLY A 34 5.32 -2.50 -11.77
N GLU A 35 6.26 -1.90 -11.05
CA GLU A 35 6.59 -2.34 -9.68
C GLU A 35 5.46 -2.01 -8.69
N TYR A 36 4.69 -0.96 -8.96
CA TYR A 36 3.54 -0.58 -8.11
C TYR A 36 2.49 -1.69 -8.03
N LEU A 37 2.15 -2.29 -9.16
CA LEU A 37 1.19 -3.39 -9.20
C LEU A 37 1.72 -4.61 -8.45
N ARG A 38 2.99 -4.93 -8.66
CA ARG A 38 3.66 -6.03 -7.96
C ARG A 38 3.64 -5.82 -6.45
N ASN A 39 3.98 -4.61 -6.00
CA ASN A 39 3.97 -4.27 -4.58
C ASN A 39 2.57 -4.42 -3.98
N MET A 40 1.53 -4.00 -4.70
CA MET A 40 0.16 -4.16 -4.23
C MET A 40 -0.28 -5.63 -4.17
N GLN A 41 0.16 -6.45 -5.11
CA GLN A 41 -0.13 -7.90 -5.11
C GLN A 41 0.56 -8.61 -3.94
N GLU A 42 1.75 -8.16 -3.55
CA GLU A 42 2.53 -8.75 -2.47
C GLU A 42 2.20 -8.16 -1.09
N ALA A 43 1.55 -7.01 -1.04
CA ALA A 43 1.25 -6.30 0.21
C ALA A 43 0.37 -7.15 1.14
N ARG A 44 0.69 -7.11 2.43
CA ARG A 44 -0.02 -7.83 3.50
C ARG A 44 -0.53 -6.86 4.54
N LEU A 45 -1.67 -7.23 5.13
CA LEU A 45 -2.25 -6.44 6.19
C LEU A 45 -1.56 -6.71 7.52
N CYS A 46 -1.41 -5.67 8.30
CA CYS A 46 -0.91 -5.71 9.66
C CYS A 46 -1.93 -5.07 10.59
N ASN A 47 -2.30 -5.76 11.65
CA ASN A 47 -3.10 -5.17 12.70
C ASN A 47 -2.18 -4.38 13.62
N ASP A 48 -2.05 -3.08 13.39
CA ASP A 48 -1.42 -2.18 14.34
C ASP A 48 -2.41 -1.94 15.48
N ASN A 49 -2.37 -2.84 16.49
CA ASN A 49 -3.32 -2.85 17.61
C ASN A 49 -3.21 -1.67 18.56
N HIS A 50 -2.35 -0.68 18.28
CA HIS A 50 -2.07 0.39 19.20
C HIS A 50 -2.65 1.72 18.70
N ASN A 51 -3.89 2.01 18.99
CA ASN A 51 -4.54 3.32 18.89
C ASN A 51 -5.30 3.65 17.61
N ASP A 52 -5.68 2.68 16.78
CA ASP A 52 -6.53 3.00 15.66
C ASP A 52 -8.00 2.80 16.02
N GLN A 53 -8.63 3.88 16.49
CA GLN A 53 -10.04 3.89 16.83
C GLN A 53 -10.96 3.67 15.62
N ASN A 54 -10.42 3.76 14.41
CA ASN A 54 -11.18 3.66 13.17
C ASN A 54 -11.08 2.29 12.49
N GLY A 55 -10.35 1.34 13.07
CA GLY A 55 -10.22 -0.01 12.50
C GLY A 55 -9.54 -0.06 11.14
N SER A 56 -8.81 0.99 10.76
CA SER A 56 -8.08 1.00 9.50
C SER A 56 -6.87 0.09 9.60
N GLN A 57 -6.75 -0.81 8.62
CA GLN A 57 -5.66 -1.77 8.58
C GLN A 57 -4.49 -1.18 7.79
N THR A 58 -3.28 -1.47 8.28
CA THR A 58 -2.05 -1.01 7.64
C THR A 58 -1.57 -2.07 6.65
N ALA A 59 -1.33 -1.65 5.41
CA ALA A 59 -0.67 -2.49 4.41
C ALA A 59 0.85 -2.39 4.59
N ARG A 60 1.55 -3.51 4.35
CA ARG A 60 3.00 -3.58 4.39
C ARG A 60 3.52 -4.30 3.16
N TRP A 61 4.61 -3.79 2.61
CA TRP A 61 5.31 -4.45 1.50
C TRP A 61 6.79 -4.07 1.51
N VAL A 62 7.60 -4.83 0.80
CA VAL A 62 9.01 -4.53 0.57
C VAL A 62 9.14 -3.93 -0.82
N GLU A 63 9.76 -2.77 -0.91
CA GLU A 63 9.91 -2.02 -2.16
C GLU A 63 11.38 -1.73 -2.43
N VAL A 64 11.80 -1.92 -3.69
CA VAL A 64 13.13 -1.57 -4.16
C VAL A 64 13.11 -0.14 -4.69
N CYS A 65 14.03 0.69 -4.21
CA CYS A 65 14.18 2.07 -4.66
C CYS A 65 15.65 2.42 -4.84
N TYR A 66 15.95 3.15 -5.90
CA TYR A 66 17.31 3.59 -6.23
C TYR A 66 17.53 5.08 -6.00
N CYS A 67 16.56 5.78 -5.43
CA CYS A 67 16.63 7.22 -5.18
C CYS A 67 17.60 7.53 -4.03
N PRO A 68 18.24 8.72 -4.03
CA PRO A 68 19.07 9.18 -2.91
C PRO A 68 18.31 9.30 -1.60
N THR A 69 17.05 9.72 -1.65
CA THR A 69 16.13 9.76 -0.51
C THR A 69 15.12 8.62 -0.67
N PRO A 70 14.77 7.89 0.42
CA PRO A 70 13.85 6.77 0.33
C PRO A 70 12.52 7.13 -0.35
N LEU A 71 12.20 6.42 -1.43
CA LEU A 71 10.98 6.58 -2.23
C LEU A 71 10.74 7.98 -2.78
N GLN A 72 11.77 8.77 -2.99
CA GLN A 72 11.64 10.15 -3.44
C GLN A 72 10.84 10.27 -4.75
N GLU A 73 11.10 9.42 -5.72
CA GLU A 73 10.40 9.43 -7.01
C GLU A 73 9.02 8.80 -6.89
N GLU A 74 8.89 7.75 -6.09
CA GLU A 74 7.67 6.96 -5.97
C GLU A 74 6.59 7.60 -5.10
N ARG A 75 6.98 8.42 -4.11
CA ARG A 75 6.03 9.03 -3.15
C ARG A 75 4.84 9.73 -3.80
N PRO A 76 5.00 10.61 -4.80
CA PRO A 76 3.86 11.30 -5.39
C PRO A 76 2.82 10.36 -6.00
N TYR A 77 3.25 9.21 -6.52
CA TYR A 77 2.35 8.21 -7.10
C TYR A 77 1.58 7.44 -6.02
N TRP A 78 2.28 7.02 -4.96
CA TRP A 78 1.64 6.36 -3.83
C TRP A 78 0.69 7.29 -3.09
N GLU A 79 1.09 8.52 -2.87
CA GLU A 79 0.36 9.49 -2.04
C GLU A 79 -0.93 10.00 -2.69
N GLN A 80 -1.19 9.68 -3.94
CA GLN A 80 -2.49 9.90 -4.54
C GLN A 80 -3.58 9.09 -3.83
N TYR A 81 -3.23 7.93 -3.27
CA TYR A 81 -4.19 6.98 -2.71
C TYR A 81 -3.89 6.57 -1.28
N LEU A 82 -2.64 6.67 -0.86
CA LEU A 82 -2.16 6.12 0.40
C LEU A 82 -1.45 7.18 1.23
N ASP A 83 -1.56 7.04 2.56
CA ASP A 83 -0.68 7.71 3.48
C ASP A 83 0.45 6.74 3.84
N LEU A 84 1.68 7.09 3.48
CA LEU A 84 2.86 6.31 3.84
C LEU A 84 3.20 6.60 5.29
N THR A 85 2.81 5.71 6.18
CA THR A 85 2.99 5.93 7.62
C THR A 85 4.41 5.66 8.09
N ARG A 86 5.12 4.78 7.39
CA ARG A 86 6.51 4.47 7.72
C ARG A 86 7.24 3.92 6.50
N VAL A 87 8.46 4.40 6.29
CA VAL A 87 9.41 3.87 5.31
C VAL A 87 10.71 3.63 6.07
N GLN A 88 11.13 2.37 6.17
CA GLN A 88 12.33 2.00 6.91
C GLN A 88 13.17 1.02 6.10
N ASP A 89 14.46 0.95 6.40
CA ASP A 89 15.32 -0.05 5.79
C ASP A 89 14.78 -1.45 6.09
N ALA A 90 14.69 -2.29 5.06
CA ALA A 90 14.17 -3.64 5.20
C ALA A 90 15.23 -4.65 5.66
N HIS A 91 16.48 -4.22 5.76
CA HIS A 91 17.63 -5.08 6.09
C HIS A 91 18.71 -4.28 6.83
N ASP A 92 19.71 -4.96 7.33
CA ASP A 92 20.85 -4.32 7.95
C ASP A 92 21.76 -3.69 6.88
N ARG A 93 21.82 -2.36 6.86
CA ARG A 93 22.64 -1.61 5.90
C ARG A 93 24.11 -2.01 5.92
N ARG A 94 24.63 -2.39 7.07
CA ARG A 94 26.03 -2.78 7.21
C ARG A 94 26.37 -4.06 6.45
N LYS A 95 25.37 -4.88 6.18
CA LYS A 95 25.49 -6.13 5.42
C LYS A 95 25.03 -6.00 3.97
N CYS A 96 24.64 -4.81 3.56
CA CYS A 96 24.10 -4.56 2.23
C CYS A 96 25.24 -4.43 1.21
N ARG A 97 25.06 -5.01 0.02
CA ARG A 97 26.02 -4.85 -1.09
C ARG A 97 26.10 -3.40 -1.56
N ASP A 98 25.05 -2.60 -1.33
CA ASP A 98 25.00 -1.18 -1.65
C ASP A 98 25.32 -0.28 -0.45
N GLU A 99 26.21 -0.74 0.44
CA GLU A 99 26.56 -0.05 1.69
C GLU A 99 26.97 1.42 1.46
N ASN A 100 27.73 1.67 0.40
CA ASN A 100 28.25 2.99 0.07
C ASN A 100 27.40 3.76 -0.95
N GLY A 101 26.27 3.23 -1.36
CA GLY A 101 25.43 3.83 -2.39
C GLY A 101 26.02 3.81 -3.79
N THR A 102 27.04 2.95 -4.03
CA THR A 102 27.73 2.85 -5.32
C THR A 102 27.20 1.74 -6.22
N GLU A 103 26.47 0.79 -5.67
CA GLU A 103 25.96 -0.38 -6.37
C GLU A 103 24.45 -0.53 -6.20
N SER A 104 23.70 0.57 -6.30
CA SER A 104 22.24 0.57 -6.10
C SER A 104 21.49 -0.45 -6.99
N TRP A 105 22.03 -0.69 -8.19
CA TRP A 105 21.49 -1.69 -9.13
C TRP A 105 21.54 -3.11 -8.57
N ALA A 106 22.45 -3.40 -7.62
CA ALA A 106 22.55 -4.72 -7.00
C ALA A 106 21.33 -5.10 -6.17
N CYS A 107 20.53 -4.12 -5.74
CA CYS A 107 19.31 -4.37 -4.96
C CYS A 107 18.26 -5.14 -5.75
N GLY A 108 18.21 -4.99 -7.07
CA GLY A 108 17.27 -5.71 -7.92
C GLY A 108 17.44 -7.22 -7.85
N ASP A 109 18.70 -7.69 -7.83
CA ASP A 109 19.03 -9.12 -7.85
C ASP A 109 19.38 -9.69 -6.48
N CYS A 110 19.44 -8.87 -5.45
CA CYS A 110 19.81 -9.29 -4.12
C CYS A 110 18.65 -10.00 -3.42
N ASN A 111 18.97 -11.04 -2.65
CA ASN A 111 17.98 -11.80 -1.86
C ASN A 111 18.00 -11.42 -0.36
N CYS A 112 18.53 -10.27 -0.02
CA CYS A 112 18.73 -9.85 1.37
C CYS A 112 17.45 -9.75 2.20
N THR A 113 16.30 -9.52 1.56
CA THR A 113 15.01 -9.42 2.24
C THR A 113 14.10 -10.62 2.05
N LYS A 114 14.62 -11.71 1.48
CA LYS A 114 13.81 -12.91 1.23
C LYS A 114 13.14 -13.46 2.49
N ARG A 115 13.85 -13.50 3.59
CA ARG A 115 13.34 -13.94 4.88
C ARG A 115 12.19 -13.06 5.40
N LEU A 116 12.38 -11.75 5.29
CA LEU A 116 11.35 -10.79 5.69
C LEU A 116 10.10 -10.93 4.83
N GLU A 117 10.26 -11.05 3.52
CA GLU A 117 9.15 -11.23 2.59
C GLU A 117 8.38 -12.52 2.87
N GLU A 118 9.08 -13.61 3.18
CA GLU A 118 8.43 -14.87 3.59
C GLU A 118 7.63 -14.72 4.88
N LYS A 119 8.17 -14.01 5.87
CA LYS A 119 7.46 -13.71 7.11
C LYS A 119 6.22 -12.87 6.88
N LEU A 120 6.29 -11.87 6.00
CA LEU A 120 5.13 -11.04 5.66
C LEU A 120 4.03 -11.88 5.03
N LYS A 121 4.38 -12.77 4.10
CA LYS A 121 3.41 -13.65 3.45
C LYS A 121 2.72 -14.60 4.44
N ALA A 122 3.42 -15.00 5.49
CA ALA A 122 2.88 -15.92 6.50
C ALA A 122 2.08 -15.21 7.60
N SER A 123 2.20 -13.89 7.76
CA SER A 123 1.73 -13.18 8.95
C SER A 123 0.48 -12.33 8.76
N GLY A 124 -0.08 -12.22 7.56
CA GLY A 124 -1.23 -11.37 7.35
C GLY A 124 -2.04 -11.75 6.12
N ALA A 125 -3.24 -11.19 6.04
CA ALA A 125 -4.11 -11.38 4.88
C ALA A 125 -3.62 -10.55 3.69
N PRO A 126 -3.91 -10.96 2.44
CA PRO A 126 -3.59 -10.16 1.27
C PRO A 126 -4.32 -8.81 1.30
N PHE A 127 -3.56 -7.74 1.09
CA PHE A 127 -4.12 -6.39 1.07
C PHE A 127 -5.20 -6.22 0.00
N LEU A 128 -4.99 -6.77 -1.19
CA LEU A 128 -5.95 -6.64 -2.30
C LEU A 128 -7.32 -7.22 -1.98
N ASP A 129 -7.39 -8.32 -1.24
CA ASP A 129 -8.66 -8.93 -0.86
C ASP A 129 -9.46 -7.98 0.04
N GLU A 130 -8.80 -7.36 1.01
CA GLU A 130 -9.44 -6.40 1.89
C GLU A 130 -9.83 -5.12 1.15
N LEU A 131 -8.98 -4.65 0.24
CA LEU A 131 -9.28 -3.48 -0.59
C LEU A 131 -10.55 -3.72 -1.43
N ARG A 132 -10.70 -4.90 -2.02
CA ARG A 132 -11.90 -5.27 -2.76
C ARG A 132 -13.14 -5.29 -1.87
N ASN A 133 -13.00 -5.82 -0.66
CA ASN A 133 -14.10 -5.85 0.31
C ASN A 133 -14.53 -4.44 0.71
N GLN A 134 -13.58 -3.55 0.98
CA GLN A 134 -13.86 -2.16 1.34
C GLN A 134 -14.50 -1.38 0.20
N ALA A 135 -14.00 -1.54 -1.02
CA ALA A 135 -14.56 -0.89 -2.20
C ALA A 135 -16.00 -1.35 -2.47
N ARG A 136 -16.26 -2.66 -2.31
CA ARG A 136 -17.61 -3.23 -2.46
C ARG A 136 -18.57 -2.71 -1.39
N ALA A 137 -18.12 -2.64 -0.14
CA ALA A 137 -18.92 -2.10 0.95
C ALA A 137 -19.29 -0.63 0.73
N THR A 138 -18.37 0.15 0.22
CA THR A 138 -18.60 1.57 -0.11
C THR A 138 -19.65 1.71 -1.23
N GLU A 139 -19.57 0.89 -2.27
CA GLU A 139 -20.57 0.90 -3.34
C GLU A 139 -21.97 0.52 -2.84
N LEU A 140 -22.06 -0.48 -1.98
CA LEU A 140 -23.34 -0.89 -1.40
C LEU A 140 -23.96 0.22 -0.55
N ARG A 141 -23.15 0.98 0.18
CA ARG A 141 -23.63 2.14 0.94
C ARG A 141 -24.15 3.24 0.04
N LYS A 142 -23.51 3.49 -1.09
CA LYS A 142 -23.95 4.49 -2.08
C LYS A 142 -25.26 4.11 -2.75
N ARG A 143 -25.57 2.80 -2.85
CA ARG A 143 -26.82 2.30 -3.46
C ARG A 143 -27.97 2.21 -2.48
N GLN A 144 -27.74 2.34 -1.17
CA GLN A 144 -28.80 2.34 -0.19
C GLN A 144 -29.60 3.64 -0.27
N PRO A 145 -30.95 3.57 -0.30
CA PRO A 145 -31.74 4.78 -0.28
C PRO A 145 -31.56 5.52 1.04
N ASP A 146 -31.62 6.84 0.96
CA ASP A 146 -31.58 7.68 2.16
C ASP A 146 -32.94 7.59 2.88
N TRP A 147 -33.00 6.71 3.86
CA TRP A 147 -34.20 6.48 4.66
C TRP A 147 -34.62 7.71 5.46
N SER A 148 -33.73 8.65 5.72
CA SER A 148 -34.08 9.89 6.44
C SER A 148 -35.04 10.79 5.65
N GLU A 149 -34.89 10.85 4.32
CA GLU A 149 -35.83 11.58 3.46
C GLU A 149 -37.18 10.89 3.38
N ILE A 150 -37.23 9.57 3.41
CA ILE A 150 -38.47 8.80 3.34
C ILE A 150 -39.30 8.99 4.60
N ASP A 151 -38.68 9.04 5.77
CA ASP A 151 -39.36 9.26 7.04
C ASP A 151 -39.92 10.67 7.14
N LEU A 152 -39.24 11.68 6.61
CA LEU A 152 -39.75 13.04 6.55
C LEU A 152 -40.99 13.19 5.65
N LYS A 153 -41.05 12.47 4.54
CA LYS A 153 -42.21 12.46 3.64
C LYS A 153 -43.41 11.73 4.22
N LYS A 154 -43.20 10.79 5.12
CA LYS A 154 -44.29 10.08 5.81
C LYS A 154 -44.93 10.89 6.95
N LYS A 155 -44.21 11.89 7.50
CA LYS A 155 -44.68 12.76 8.58
C LYS A 155 -45.38 14.01 8.08
N ALA A 156 -45.31 14.27 6.81
CA ALA A 156 -46.03 15.36 6.16
C ALA A 156 -47.36 14.87 5.60
#